data_718a79bc7a83712d74caa67653e10e59
#
_entry.id   718a79bc7a83712d74caa67653e10e59
#
_cell.length_a   1.000
_cell.length_b   1.000
_cell.length_c   1.000
_cell.angle_alpha   90.00
_cell.angle_beta   90.00
_cell.angle_gamma   90.00
#
_symmetry.space_group_name_H-M   'P 1'
#
loop_
_entity.id
_entity.type
_entity.pdbx_description
1 polymer ?
#
loop_
_entity_poly.entity_id
_entity_poly.type
_entity_poly.pdbx_seq_one_letter_code
_entity_poly.pdbx_strand_id
1 'polypeptide(L)'
;MSRTLYMVIEHYKNGDATPVYRRCRDHGRLAPEGLSYISSWVDTKFERCYQLMETDNPRLLDEWIAHWQDIVDFEVHSVITSAEAEKRISPRL
;
A
#
# COMPACT_ATOMS: atom_id res chain seq x y z
N MET A 1 20.86 4.39 2.45
CA MET A 1 19.90 3.60 3.25
C MET A 1 18.96 2.83 2.36
N SER A 2 18.66 1.61 2.74
CA SER A 2 17.74 0.80 1.97
C SER A 2 16.31 1.28 2.17
N ARG A 3 15.56 1.35 1.09
CA ARG A 3 14.13 1.61 1.16
C ARG A 3 13.40 0.31 1.50
N THR A 4 12.34 0.42 2.25
CA THR A 4 11.52 -0.72 2.64
C THR A 4 10.28 -0.78 1.76
N LEU A 5 9.94 -2.00 1.34
CA LEU A 5 8.69 -2.26 0.64
C LEU A 5 7.57 -2.55 1.64
N TYR A 6 6.41 -2.01 1.36
CA TYR A 6 5.22 -2.24 2.16
C TYR A 6 4.08 -2.69 1.27
N MET A 7 3.48 -3.81 1.63
CA MET A 7 2.22 -4.23 1.02
C MET A 7 1.09 -3.62 1.83
N VAL A 8 0.34 -2.74 1.20
CA VAL A 8 -0.79 -2.05 1.80
C VAL A 8 -2.06 -2.68 1.27
N ILE A 9 -2.88 -3.19 2.18
CA ILE A 9 -4.17 -3.77 1.81
C ILE A 9 -5.24 -2.77 2.22
N GLU A 10 -5.96 -2.28 1.22
CA GLU A 10 -7.03 -1.30 1.41
C GLU A 10 -8.37 -2.02 1.36
N HIS A 11 -9.12 -1.95 2.46
CA HIS A 11 -10.49 -2.46 2.53
C HIS A 11 -11.43 -1.28 2.32
N TYR A 12 -12.16 -1.27 1.22
CA TYR A 12 -13.10 -0.18 0.93
C TYR A 12 -14.26 -0.24 1.92
N LYS A 13 -14.49 0.87 2.63
CA LYS A 13 -15.58 0.91 3.62
C LYS A 13 -16.92 0.65 2.93
N ASN A 14 -17.76 -0.14 3.57
CA ASN A 14 -19.07 -0.55 3.06
C ASN A 14 -18.98 -1.36 1.76
N GLY A 15 -17.80 -1.89 1.45
CA GLY A 15 -17.59 -2.62 0.19
C GLY A 15 -17.77 -1.74 -1.06
N ASP A 16 -17.61 -0.41 -0.91
CA ASP A 16 -17.87 0.54 -2.00
C ASP A 16 -16.58 1.24 -2.42
N ALA A 17 -16.10 0.90 -3.61
CA ALA A 17 -14.90 1.48 -4.20
C ALA A 17 -15.15 2.88 -4.80
N THR A 18 -16.40 3.26 -5.03
CA THR A 18 -16.74 4.48 -5.76
C THR A 18 -16.12 5.75 -5.15
N PRO A 19 -16.23 5.99 -3.82
CA PRO A 19 -15.62 7.17 -3.22
C PRO A 19 -14.10 7.22 -3.41
N VAL A 20 -13.43 6.07 -3.38
CA VAL A 20 -11.99 5.97 -3.55
C VAL A 20 -11.58 6.38 -4.97
N TYR A 21 -12.22 5.79 -5.96
CA TYR A 21 -11.92 6.11 -7.37
C TYR A 21 -12.26 7.55 -7.71
N ARG A 22 -13.33 8.08 -7.12
CA ARG A 22 -13.72 9.48 -7.34
C ARG A 22 -12.67 10.43 -6.80
N ARG A 23 -12.19 10.22 -5.57
CA ARG A 23 -11.13 11.04 -4.97
C ARG A 23 -9.82 10.92 -5.73
N CYS A 24 -9.47 9.70 -6.15
CA CYS A 24 -8.27 9.46 -6.93
C CYS A 24 -8.31 10.17 -8.27
N ARG A 25 -9.45 10.17 -8.94
CA ARG A 25 -9.66 10.92 -10.19
C ARG A 25 -9.45 12.42 -9.98
N ASP A 26 -9.98 12.96 -8.88
CA ASP A 26 -9.99 14.40 -8.64
C ASP A 26 -8.71 14.94 -8.01
N HIS A 27 -8.03 14.13 -7.19
CA HIS A 27 -6.88 14.57 -6.39
C HIS A 27 -5.64 13.68 -6.51
N GLY A 28 -5.69 12.61 -7.28
CA GLY A 28 -4.60 11.65 -7.39
C GLY A 28 -4.47 10.80 -6.13
N ARG A 29 -3.29 10.20 -5.97
CA ARG A 29 -3.03 9.26 -4.87
C ARG A 29 -2.82 9.93 -3.52
N LEU A 30 -2.44 11.20 -3.54
CA LEU A 30 -2.13 11.98 -2.34
C LEU A 30 -0.95 11.42 -1.55
N ALA A 31 -0.07 10.68 -2.23
CA ALA A 31 1.14 10.17 -1.61
C ALA A 31 2.13 11.33 -1.43
N PRO A 32 2.67 11.53 -0.21
CA PRO A 32 3.66 12.58 0.02
C PRO A 32 4.97 12.25 -0.70
N GLU A 33 5.80 13.27 -0.90
CA GLU A 33 7.13 13.09 -1.46
C GLU A 33 7.94 12.13 -0.57
N GLY A 34 8.65 11.19 -1.18
CA GLY A 34 9.40 10.17 -0.45
C GLY A 34 8.65 8.86 -0.27
N LEU A 35 7.37 8.82 -0.55
CA LEU A 35 6.58 7.59 -0.59
C LEU A 35 6.27 7.26 -2.04
N SER A 36 6.85 6.17 -2.55
CA SER A 36 6.74 5.78 -3.95
C SER A 36 5.69 4.68 -4.14
N TYR A 37 4.82 4.88 -5.10
CA TYR A 37 3.90 3.85 -5.58
C TYR A 37 4.65 2.93 -6.56
N ILE A 38 4.59 1.63 -6.34
CA ILE A 38 5.25 0.66 -7.21
C ILE A 38 4.22 0.00 -8.14
N SER A 39 3.19 -0.62 -7.56
CA SER A 39 2.17 -1.32 -8.32
C SER A 39 0.97 -1.60 -7.43
N SER A 40 -0.16 -1.92 -8.05
CA SER A 40 -1.35 -2.29 -7.28
C SER A 40 -2.27 -3.22 -8.07
N TRP A 41 -3.08 -3.94 -7.33
CA TRP A 41 -4.07 -4.89 -7.85
C TRP A 41 -5.34 -4.72 -7.06
N VAL A 42 -6.48 -4.81 -7.74
CA VAL A 42 -7.80 -4.73 -7.10
C VAL A 42 -8.49 -6.07 -7.31
N ASP A 43 -9.14 -6.59 -6.27
CA ASP A 43 -9.88 -7.84 -6.42
C ASP A 43 -11.06 -7.63 -7.39
N THR A 44 -11.50 -8.72 -8.02
CA THR A 44 -12.51 -8.62 -9.08
C THR A 44 -13.88 -8.18 -8.57
N LYS A 45 -14.09 -8.20 -7.26
CA LYS A 45 -15.33 -7.72 -6.63
C LYS A 45 -15.27 -6.25 -6.23
N PHE A 46 -14.13 -5.59 -6.43
CA PHE A 46 -13.93 -4.18 -6.07
C PHE A 46 -14.11 -3.92 -4.56
N GLU A 47 -13.63 -4.85 -3.74
CA GLU A 47 -13.72 -4.73 -2.27
C GLU A 47 -12.39 -4.36 -1.64
N ARG A 48 -11.27 -4.76 -2.27
CA ARG A 48 -9.92 -4.55 -1.72
C ARG A 48 -8.93 -4.14 -2.81
N CYS A 49 -7.97 -3.32 -2.41
CA CYS A 49 -6.82 -3.00 -3.23
C CYS A 49 -5.55 -3.49 -2.52
N TYR A 50 -4.68 -4.16 -3.26
CA TYR A 50 -3.38 -4.61 -2.78
C TYR A 50 -2.34 -3.71 -3.43
N GLN A 51 -1.70 -2.85 -2.64
CA GLN A 51 -0.84 -1.80 -3.18
C GLN A 51 0.56 -1.91 -2.62
N LEU A 52 1.55 -2.00 -3.51
CA LEU A 52 2.95 -2.06 -3.13
C LEU A 52 3.52 -0.64 -3.14
N MET A 53 4.00 -0.22 -1.98
CA MET A 53 4.60 1.10 -1.77
C MET A 53 6.03 0.95 -1.26
N GLU A 54 6.84 1.96 -1.44
CA GLU A 54 8.23 1.95 -1.01
C GLU A 54 8.60 3.28 -0.37
N THR A 55 9.25 3.23 0.79
CA THR A 55 9.77 4.42 1.46
C THR A 55 10.88 4.03 2.44
N ASP A 56 11.75 4.96 2.76
CA ASP A 56 12.71 4.82 3.85
C ASP A 56 12.18 5.45 5.15
N ASN A 57 11.00 6.09 5.09
CA ASN A 57 10.40 6.76 6.24
C ASN A 57 8.94 6.31 6.42
N PRO A 58 8.68 5.36 7.36
CA PRO A 58 7.33 4.82 7.54
C PRO A 58 6.30 5.86 8.00
N ARG A 59 6.71 7.00 8.52
CA ARG A 59 5.78 8.08 8.88
C ARG A 59 5.04 8.62 7.66
N LEU A 60 5.63 8.50 6.47
CA LEU A 60 4.99 8.94 5.23
C LEU A 60 3.78 8.06 4.89
N LEU A 61 3.78 6.80 5.32
CA LEU A 61 2.61 5.93 5.21
C LEU A 61 1.46 6.47 6.05
N ASP A 62 1.76 6.91 7.28
CA ASP A 62 0.74 7.47 8.17
C ASP A 62 0.14 8.75 7.58
N GLU A 63 0.96 9.61 7.00
CA GLU A 63 0.49 10.83 6.34
C GLU A 63 -0.43 10.50 5.17
N TRP A 64 -0.04 9.53 4.36
CA TRP A 64 -0.82 9.10 3.22
C TRP A 64 -2.15 8.48 3.66
N ILE A 65 -2.12 7.59 4.64
CA ILE A 65 -3.30 6.93 5.18
C ILE A 65 -4.32 7.96 5.70
N ALA A 66 -3.82 9.03 6.34
CA ALA A 66 -4.69 10.08 6.88
C ALA A 66 -5.60 10.72 5.81
N HIS A 67 -5.16 10.72 4.55
CA HIS A 67 -5.96 11.27 3.45
C HIS A 67 -7.09 10.35 3.00
N TRP A 68 -7.09 9.08 3.43
CA TRP A 68 -8.00 8.06 2.90
C TRP A 68 -8.79 7.30 3.97
N GLN A 69 -8.42 7.46 5.25
CA GLN A 69 -8.98 6.62 6.32
C GLN A 69 -10.47 6.84 6.57
N ASP A 70 -11.05 7.90 6.03
CA ASP A 70 -12.49 8.13 6.10
C ASP A 70 -13.28 7.16 5.21
N ILE A 71 -12.67 6.66 4.14
CA ILE A 71 -13.34 5.77 3.16
C ILE A 71 -12.65 4.42 2.97
N VAL A 72 -11.50 4.20 3.61
CA VAL A 72 -10.71 2.97 3.51
C VAL A 72 -10.21 2.55 4.89
N ASP A 73 -10.26 1.24 5.17
CA ASP A 73 -9.56 0.64 6.30
C ASP A 73 -8.26 0.04 5.78
N PHE A 74 -7.15 0.32 6.46
CA PHE A 74 -5.83 -0.07 5.99
C PHE A 74 -5.23 -1.21 6.80
N GLU A 75 -4.50 -2.06 6.09
CA GLU A 75 -3.66 -3.10 6.66
C GLU A 75 -2.29 -2.95 6.01
N VAL A 76 -1.22 -2.83 6.79
CA VAL A 76 0.12 -2.54 6.27
C VAL A 76 1.10 -3.60 6.74
N HIS A 77 1.84 -4.18 5.80
CA HIS A 77 2.85 -5.19 6.08
C HIS A 77 4.17 -4.79 5.41
N SER A 78 5.26 -4.76 6.18
CA SER A 78 6.58 -4.66 5.56
C SER A 78 6.89 -5.99 4.89
N VAL A 79 7.40 -5.92 3.66
CA VAL A 79 7.64 -7.12 2.86
C VAL A 79 8.99 -7.06 2.18
N ILE A 80 9.47 -8.23 1.78
CA ILE A 80 10.65 -8.36 0.92
C ILE A 80 10.24 -9.21 -0.28
N THR A 81 11.03 -9.16 -1.34
CA THR A 81 10.77 -10.03 -2.50
C THR A 81 10.99 -11.49 -2.13
N SER A 82 10.38 -12.38 -2.87
CA SER A 82 10.63 -13.83 -2.69
C SER A 82 12.09 -14.19 -2.88
N ALA A 83 12.78 -13.52 -3.80
CA ALA A 83 14.20 -13.73 -4.03
C ALA A 83 15.03 -13.35 -2.79
N GLU A 84 14.72 -12.23 -2.16
CA GLU A 84 15.40 -11.81 -0.94
C GLU A 84 15.08 -12.75 0.23
N ALA A 85 13.83 -13.18 0.32
CA ALA A 85 13.42 -14.15 1.35
C ALA A 85 14.19 -15.47 1.20
N GLU A 86 14.36 -15.94 -0.03
CA GLU A 86 15.13 -17.16 -0.31
C GLU A 86 16.58 -17.03 0.17
N LYS A 87 17.20 -15.89 -0.12
CA LYS A 87 18.57 -15.63 0.36
C LYS A 87 18.67 -15.65 1.86
N ARG A 88 17.72 -15.02 2.55
CA ARG A 88 17.75 -14.91 4.02
C ARG A 88 17.51 -16.24 4.72
N ILE A 89 16.67 -17.10 4.14
CA ILE A 89 16.33 -18.38 4.78
C ILE A 89 17.32 -19.49 4.39
N SER A 90 18.04 -19.35 3.28
CA SER A 90 18.97 -20.37 2.79
C SER A 90 19.94 -20.92 3.84
N PRO A 91 20.55 -20.10 4.73
CA PRO A 91 21.44 -20.62 5.76
C PRO A 91 20.78 -21.56 6.75
N ARG A 92 19.45 -21.62 6.82
CA ARG A 92 18.68 -22.48 7.72
C ARG A 92 18.29 -23.83 7.10
N LEU A 93 18.48 -23.97 5.81
CA LEU A 93 18.00 -25.16 5.05
C LEU A 93 18.99 -26.32 5.04
#